data_f891362897ee202d0ea8e9b088e9bf10
#
_entry.id   f891362897ee202d0ea8e9b088e9bf10
#
_cell.length_a   1.000
_cell.length_b   1.000
_cell.length_c   1.000
_cell.angle_alpha   90.00
_cell.angle_beta   90.00
_cell.angle_gamma   90.00
#
_symmetry.space_group_name_H-M   'P 1'
#
loop_
_entity.id
_entity.type
_entity.pdbx_description
1 polymer ?
#
loop_
_entity_poly.entity_id
_entity_poly.type
_entity_poly.pdbx_seq_one_letter_code
_entity_poly.pdbx_strand_id
1 'polypeptide(L)'
;MYQISVACGCDIGRVRARNEDNIYLNGRTLEQNNRGLKGILTAKYLLDTEKCFAVFDGMGGEQAGDAAAFTAARALRSGCRNMWCGQAPF
;
A
#
# COMPACT_ATOMS: atom_id res chain seq x y z
N MET A 1 10.11 -19.51 -14.41
CA MET A 1 9.23 -18.64 -13.63
C MET A 1 10.03 -17.49 -13.06
N TYR A 2 9.50 -16.29 -13.15
CA TYR A 2 10.21 -15.12 -12.68
C TYR A 2 9.97 -14.88 -11.21
N GLN A 3 10.92 -14.24 -10.57
CA GLN A 3 10.79 -13.79 -9.19
C GLN A 3 10.90 -12.29 -9.16
N ILE A 4 10.06 -11.64 -8.37
CA ILE A 4 10.10 -10.20 -8.17
C ILE A 4 10.60 -9.91 -6.77
N SER A 5 11.58 -9.02 -6.67
CA SER A 5 12.03 -8.48 -5.39
C SER A 5 11.50 -7.07 -5.26
N VAL A 6 10.87 -6.77 -4.15
CA VAL A 6 10.21 -5.49 -3.92
C VAL A 6 10.75 -4.85 -2.66
N ALA A 7 10.98 -3.55 -2.71
CA ALA A 7 11.35 -2.77 -1.54
C ALA A 7 10.36 -1.62 -1.40
N CYS A 8 9.94 -1.36 -0.18
CA CYS A 8 8.93 -0.35 0.10
C CYS A 8 9.34 0.49 1.28
N GLY A 9 9.17 1.79 1.17
CA GLY A 9 9.44 2.71 2.25
C GLY A 9 8.27 3.68 2.42
N CYS A 10 8.08 4.16 3.62
CA CYS A 10 7.07 5.17 3.92
C CYS A 10 7.50 5.92 5.16
N ASP A 11 7.53 7.24 5.07
CA ASP A 11 8.05 8.06 6.16
C ASP A 11 7.20 9.32 6.31
N ILE A 12 6.87 9.64 7.54
CA ILE A 12 6.10 10.83 7.84
C ILE A 12 6.87 12.11 7.56
N GLY A 13 8.18 12.05 7.54
CA GLY A 13 9.01 13.23 7.34
C GLY A 13 9.25 13.96 8.63
N ARG A 14 9.86 15.15 8.54
CA ARG A 14 10.27 15.91 9.70
C ARG A 14 9.30 17.00 10.12
N VAL A 15 8.44 17.43 9.22
CA VAL A 15 7.61 18.60 9.44
C VAL A 15 6.18 18.25 9.79
N ARG A 16 5.66 17.22 9.18
CA ARG A 16 4.26 16.89 9.34
C ARG A 16 3.98 16.14 10.62
N ALA A 17 2.83 16.44 11.22
CA ALA A 17 2.38 15.75 12.42
C ALA A 17 1.71 14.42 12.09
N ARG A 18 1.24 14.27 10.84
CA ARG A 18 0.51 13.09 10.43
C ARG A 18 1.05 12.60 9.10
N ASN A 19 1.10 11.29 8.94
CA ASN A 19 1.45 10.69 7.68
C ASN A 19 0.15 10.45 6.90
N GLU A 20 0.06 11.08 5.74
CA GLU A 20 -1.15 11.02 4.94
C GLU A 20 -1.07 9.99 3.82
N ASP A 21 0.03 9.27 3.74
CA ASP A 21 0.24 8.32 2.66
C ASP A 21 -0.10 6.90 3.10
N ASN A 22 -0.35 6.05 2.14
CA ASN A 22 -0.54 4.64 2.38
C ASN A 22 0.03 3.84 1.21
N ILE A 23 0.16 2.56 1.42
CA ILE A 23 0.70 1.66 0.41
C ILE A 23 -0.19 0.45 0.28
N TYR A 24 -0.04 -0.24 -0.83
CA TYR A 24 -0.61 -1.55 -1.02
C TYR A 24 0.52 -2.46 -1.52
N LEU A 25 0.91 -3.43 -0.72
CA LEU A 25 1.97 -4.36 -1.06
C LEU A 25 1.37 -5.75 -1.12
N ASN A 26 0.82 -6.06 -2.25
CA ASN A 26 0.23 -7.35 -2.56
C ASN A 26 -0.66 -7.90 -1.43
N GLY A 27 -1.58 -7.07 -0.97
CA GLY A 27 -2.54 -7.45 0.08
C GLY A 27 -2.28 -6.82 1.44
N ARG A 28 -1.15 -6.14 1.62
CA ARG A 28 -0.80 -5.50 2.89
C ARG A 28 -0.91 -4.01 2.77
N THR A 29 -1.50 -3.38 3.77
CA THR A 29 -1.64 -1.92 3.82
C THR A 29 -1.19 -1.43 5.19
N LEU A 30 -0.97 -0.13 5.31
CA LEU A 30 -0.70 0.49 6.60
C LEU A 30 -2.01 0.94 7.23
N GLU A 31 -2.01 1.10 8.53
CA GLU A 31 -3.16 1.65 9.23
C GLU A 31 -3.34 3.10 8.83
N GLN A 32 -4.56 3.62 8.97
CA GLN A 32 -4.83 5.01 8.64
C GLN A 32 -3.96 5.97 9.45
N ASN A 33 -3.85 5.70 10.73
CA ASN A 33 -3.05 6.55 11.60
C ASN A 33 -1.68 5.91 11.78
N ASN A 34 -0.82 6.07 10.79
CA ASN A 34 0.51 5.49 10.82
C ASN A 34 1.58 6.57 10.69
N ARG A 35 2.77 6.29 11.18
CA ARG A 35 3.89 7.19 11.08
C ARG A 35 4.89 6.74 10.03
N GLY A 36 4.50 5.79 9.24
CA GLY A 36 5.35 5.21 8.23
C GLY A 36 5.94 3.89 8.69
N LEU A 37 6.85 3.38 7.89
CA LEU A 37 7.54 2.14 8.21
C LEU A 37 8.86 2.47 8.89
N LYS A 38 9.29 1.61 9.79
CA LYS A 38 10.54 1.81 10.48
C LYS A 38 11.70 1.35 9.64
N GLY A 39 11.80 1.56 8.50
CA GLY A 39 12.89 1.14 7.63
C GLY A 39 12.29 0.64 6.34
N ILE A 40 13.08 -0.05 5.57
CA ILE A 40 12.64 -0.52 4.26
C ILE A 40 12.07 -1.92 4.42
N LEU A 41 10.83 -2.07 3.99
CA LEU A 41 10.19 -3.37 3.97
C LEU A 41 10.56 -4.04 2.65
N THR A 42 11.05 -5.25 2.72
CA THR A 42 11.40 -6.00 1.51
C THR A 42 10.59 -7.27 1.43
N ALA A 43 10.32 -7.70 0.22
CA ALA A 43 9.58 -8.93 -0.02
C ALA A 43 9.97 -9.51 -1.37
N LYS A 44 9.80 -10.82 -1.50
CA LYS A 44 10.04 -11.52 -2.76
C LYS A 44 8.82 -12.35 -3.10
N TYR A 45 8.45 -12.33 -4.37
CA TYR A 45 7.28 -13.07 -4.84
C TYR A 45 7.64 -13.83 -6.09
N LEU A 46 7.10 -15.04 -6.22
CA LEU A 46 7.16 -15.75 -7.49
C LEU A 46 6.01 -15.26 -8.34
N LEU A 47 6.27 -15.10 -9.63
CA LEU A 47 5.24 -14.68 -10.56
C LEU A 47 4.45 -15.88 -11.05
N ASP A 48 3.85 -16.58 -10.13
CA ASP A 48 2.94 -17.69 -10.44
C ASP A 48 1.53 -17.16 -10.67
N THR A 49 1.21 -16.01 -10.11
CA THR A 49 -0.04 -15.30 -10.33
C THR A 49 0.29 -13.83 -10.41
N GLU A 50 -0.66 -13.02 -10.81
CA GLU A 50 -0.45 -11.59 -10.87
C GLU A 50 -0.27 -10.99 -9.49
N LYS A 51 0.57 -9.98 -9.40
CA LYS A 51 0.86 -9.27 -8.17
C LYS A 51 0.52 -7.79 -8.37
N CYS A 52 0.22 -7.10 -7.29
CA CYS A 52 -0.13 -5.69 -7.38
C CYS A 52 0.53 -4.90 -6.26
N PHE A 53 1.08 -3.77 -6.63
CA PHE A 53 1.73 -2.86 -5.68
C PHE A 53 1.27 -1.44 -6.01
N ALA A 54 1.02 -0.64 -4.99
CA ALA A 54 0.54 0.72 -5.22
C ALA A 54 0.97 1.65 -4.09
N VAL A 55 1.03 2.93 -4.41
CA VAL A 55 1.30 3.99 -3.45
C VAL A 55 0.12 4.96 -3.52
N PHE A 56 -0.37 5.37 -2.38
CA PHE A 56 -1.45 6.32 -2.29
C PHE A 56 -0.96 7.55 -1.52
N ASP A 57 -0.88 8.67 -2.22
CA ASP A 57 -0.38 9.92 -1.68
C ASP A 57 -1.59 10.77 -1.26
N GLY A 58 -1.79 10.94 0.01
CA GLY A 58 -2.86 11.79 0.53
C GLY A 58 -2.57 13.24 0.23
N MET A 59 -3.61 14.03 0.05
CA MET A 59 -3.44 15.45 -0.26
C MET A 59 -2.83 16.17 0.93
N GLY A 60 -1.73 16.83 0.69
CA GLY A 60 -0.95 17.45 1.73
C GLY A 60 -1.69 18.53 2.48
N GLY A 61 -1.73 18.41 3.77
CA GLY A 61 -2.32 19.41 4.63
C GLY A 61 -3.82 19.33 4.80
N GLU A 62 -4.49 18.50 4.05
CA GLU A 62 -5.93 18.36 4.20
C GLU A 62 -6.27 17.42 5.35
N GLN A 63 -7.37 17.72 6.03
CA GLN A 63 -7.76 16.94 7.18
C GLN A 63 -8.04 15.48 6.87
N ALA A 64 -8.48 15.19 5.69
CA ALA A 64 -8.89 13.85 5.32
C ALA A 64 -7.89 13.12 4.42
N GLY A 65 -6.67 13.64 4.30
CA GLY A 65 -5.68 13.04 3.41
C GLY A 65 -5.34 11.61 3.79
N ASP A 66 -5.11 11.37 5.08
CA ASP A 66 -4.79 10.05 5.59
C ASP A 66 -5.98 9.09 5.42
N ALA A 67 -7.19 9.58 5.65
CA ALA A 67 -8.39 8.77 5.47
C ALA A 67 -8.59 8.40 4.01
N ALA A 68 -8.34 9.34 3.10
CA ALA A 68 -8.49 9.09 1.68
C ALA A 68 -7.49 8.04 1.20
N ALA A 69 -6.23 8.16 1.60
CA ALA A 69 -5.21 7.20 1.21
C ALA A 69 -5.50 5.81 1.80
N PHE A 70 -5.92 5.76 3.05
CA PHE A 70 -6.26 4.50 3.70
C PHE A 70 -7.46 3.84 3.02
N THR A 71 -8.49 4.63 2.72
CA THR A 71 -9.69 4.12 2.06
C THR A 71 -9.35 3.56 0.67
N ALA A 72 -8.50 4.28 -0.06
CA ALA A 72 -8.07 3.82 -1.39
C ALA A 72 -7.29 2.50 -1.29
N ALA A 73 -6.40 2.41 -0.32
CA ALA A 73 -5.61 1.19 -0.13
C ALA A 73 -6.52 0.01 0.25
N ARG A 74 -7.49 0.25 1.13
CA ARG A 74 -8.44 -0.78 1.53
C ARG A 74 -9.34 -1.18 0.37
N ALA A 75 -9.73 -0.23 -0.45
CA ALA A 75 -10.56 -0.51 -1.60
C ALA A 75 -9.83 -1.39 -2.61
N LEU A 76 -8.55 -1.10 -2.84
CA LEU A 76 -7.75 -1.92 -3.74
C LEU A 76 -7.61 -3.33 -3.19
N ARG A 77 -7.39 -3.45 -1.89
CA ARG A 77 -7.27 -4.75 -1.26
C ARG A 77 -8.55 -5.57 -1.43
N SER A 78 -9.71 -4.94 -1.21
CA SER A 78 -10.99 -5.61 -1.39
C SER A 78 -11.26 -5.92 -2.86
N GLY A 79 -10.95 -4.98 -3.72
CA GLY A 79 -11.13 -5.15 -5.15
C GLY A 79 -10.28 -6.27 -5.72
N CYS A 80 -9.03 -6.33 -5.31
CA CYS A 80 -8.17 -7.41 -5.73
C CYS A 80 -8.72 -8.75 -5.28
N ARG A 81 -9.15 -8.79 -4.03
CA ARG A 81 -9.69 -10.03 -3.50
C ARG A 81 -10.94 -10.46 -4.27
N ASN A 82 -11.84 -9.53 -4.51
CA ASN A 82 -13.10 -9.85 -5.15
C ASN A 82 -13.00 -10.05 -6.64
N MET A 83 -12.18 -9.25 -7.30
CA MET A 83 -12.08 -9.28 -8.74
C MET A 83 -11.05 -10.26 -9.24
N TRP A 84 -10.00 -10.45 -8.47
CA TRP A 84 -8.88 -11.21 -8.97
C TRP A 84 -8.65 -12.52 -8.25
N CYS A 85 -8.78 -12.53 -6.97
CA CYS A 85 -8.56 -13.76 -6.25
C CYS A 85 -9.61 -14.79 -6.58
N GLY A 86 -10.81 -14.32 -6.84
CA GLY A 86 -11.86 -15.23 -7.21
C GLY A 86 -11.86 -15.52 -8.67
N GLN A 87 -11.24 -14.73 -9.48
CA GLN A 87 -11.25 -14.85 -10.86
C GLN A 87 -9.96 -15.10 -11.43
N ALA A 88 -9.06 -15.03 -10.66
CA ALA A 88 -7.90 -15.07 -11.07
C ALA A 88 -7.44 -13.97 -11.29
N PRO A 89 -7.00 -13.70 -11.75
CA PRO A 89 -6.02 -13.01 -12.06
C PRO A 89 -5.54 -12.37 -10.98
N PHE A 90 -4.91 -12.38 -10.36
CA PHE A 90 -4.26 -11.60 -9.51
C PHE A 90 -3.88 -12.36 -8.32
#